data_f5ffe5d754fee0fed69122398a430200
#
_entry.id   f5ffe5d754fee0fed69122398a430200
#
_cell.length_a   1.000
_cell.length_b   1.000
_cell.length_c   1.000
_cell.angle_alpha   90.00
_cell.angle_beta   90.00
_cell.angle_gamma   90.00
#
_symmetry.space_group_name_H-M   'P 1'
#
loop_
_entity.id
_entity.type
_entity.pdbx_description
1 polymer ?
#
loop_
_entity_poly.entity_id
_entity_poly.type
_entity_poly.pdbx_seq_one_letter_code
_entity_poly.pdbx_strand_id
1 'polypeptide(L)'
;GVTAQLTNTYNTDSLKQILLAARRDTDRIWALNNLGRNIQNSDTTIILAEQAIALSQKAGFKKGEAEAYNNIGYWFATKGNYPKALRNYLASIKFSESVNYEAGLKRSFNNISYVYLSLKDYRTAISYATKARTLSLKLNDQSTLALADSWLSSSYMELHLQDSALTYARESYEVATRVQELFPLYLSTARLAEINLATGNYRVALEYSRLSLQFSKMDGRNFRIALAHQQLATCFKSIGIKDSCMWHAQQAFSIAQTDHLFGTLLSSSLLLSEIYEGIKAEESLRYHKLALAAQDSLFGLEKNRQAEVLTFNETLRQQEIEASKRQAAEERKNNLQYAAIASGIVLFVILFLLLSHSIAANEGLIKFLGMIWLLIVFEFINLLLHPFLGSLTHHAPFLMLIIMVCIAAVLIPVHHRLEKWMTNKLVEKNKKIRLAAKKKIKGASEEQNG
;
A
#
# COMPACT_ATOMS: atom_id res chain seq x y z
N GLY A 1 9.09 4.90 -39.88
CA GLY A 1 9.86 4.02 -38.98
C GLY A 1 9.69 4.33 -37.50
N VAL A 2 9.29 5.55 -37.10
CA VAL A 2 9.18 5.96 -35.68
C VAL A 2 7.85 5.52 -35.04
N THR A 3 6.81 5.34 -35.82
CA THR A 3 5.46 4.98 -35.33
C THR A 3 5.32 3.51 -34.91
N ALA A 4 6.20 2.62 -35.34
CA ALA A 4 6.11 1.19 -35.03
C ALA A 4 6.81 0.76 -33.70
N GLN A 5 7.66 1.62 -33.13
CA GLN A 5 8.39 1.33 -31.88
C GLN A 5 7.73 1.92 -30.63
N LEU A 6 6.71 2.80 -30.78
CA LEU A 6 6.06 3.51 -29.67
C LEU A 6 5.00 2.70 -28.92
N THR A 7 4.75 1.45 -29.27
CA THR A 7 3.72 0.63 -28.65
C THR A 7 4.29 -0.73 -28.24
N ASN A 8 4.89 -0.78 -27.06
CA ASN A 8 5.15 -2.06 -26.38
C ASN A 8 3.89 -2.59 -25.68
N THR A 9 2.71 -2.24 -26.20
CA THR A 9 1.42 -2.80 -25.82
C THR A 9 1.16 -3.99 -26.74
N TYR A 10 1.05 -5.19 -26.17
CA TYR A 10 0.53 -6.35 -26.92
C TYR A 10 -0.73 -5.91 -27.65
N ASN A 11 -0.77 -6.09 -28.97
CA ASN A 11 -1.97 -5.83 -29.77
C ASN A 11 -3.14 -6.61 -29.16
N THR A 12 -4.27 -5.97 -29.00
CA THR A 12 -5.50 -6.56 -28.45
C THR A 12 -5.82 -7.92 -29.11
N ASP A 13 -5.56 -8.06 -30.41
CA ASP A 13 -5.80 -9.29 -31.13
C ASP A 13 -4.80 -10.39 -30.78
N SER A 14 -3.54 -10.05 -30.57
CA SER A 14 -2.55 -10.99 -30.06
C SER A 14 -2.92 -11.51 -28.64
N LEU A 15 -3.42 -10.63 -27.77
CA LEU A 15 -3.88 -11.03 -26.43
C LEU A 15 -5.11 -11.93 -26.48
N LYS A 16 -6.05 -11.70 -27.41
CA LYS A 16 -7.18 -12.60 -27.67
C LYS A 16 -6.73 -13.97 -28.13
N GLN A 17 -5.77 -14.02 -29.05
CA GLN A 17 -5.18 -15.29 -29.51
C GLN A 17 -4.49 -16.04 -28.37
N ILE A 18 -3.72 -15.35 -27.53
CA ILE A 18 -3.09 -15.95 -26.34
C ILE A 18 -4.16 -16.50 -25.40
N LEU A 19 -5.26 -15.75 -25.17
CA LEU A 19 -6.36 -16.17 -24.31
C LEU A 19 -7.03 -17.46 -24.83
N LEU A 20 -7.23 -17.58 -26.14
CA LEU A 20 -7.82 -18.77 -26.79
C LEU A 20 -6.87 -19.97 -26.77
N ALA A 21 -5.57 -19.74 -26.94
CA ALA A 21 -4.55 -20.79 -27.00
C ALA A 21 -4.02 -21.23 -25.62
N ALA A 22 -4.32 -20.47 -24.58
CA ALA A 22 -3.78 -20.69 -23.22
C ALA A 22 -4.25 -22.03 -22.64
N ARG A 23 -3.31 -22.89 -22.30
CA ARG A 23 -3.57 -24.20 -21.66
C ARG A 23 -3.54 -24.11 -20.13
N ARG A 24 -2.75 -23.18 -19.56
CA ARG A 24 -2.63 -22.98 -18.12
C ARG A 24 -3.53 -21.85 -17.66
N ASP A 25 -4.18 -22.00 -16.52
CA ASP A 25 -5.04 -20.96 -15.95
C ASP A 25 -4.26 -19.66 -15.70
N THR A 26 -2.99 -19.74 -15.30
CA THR A 26 -2.13 -18.57 -15.11
C THR A 26 -1.92 -17.75 -16.38
N ASP A 27 -1.79 -18.40 -17.53
CA ASP A 27 -1.63 -17.74 -18.83
C ASP A 27 -2.94 -17.06 -19.27
N ARG A 28 -4.08 -17.72 -18.98
CA ARG A 28 -5.42 -17.15 -19.21
C ARG A 28 -5.65 -15.93 -18.34
N ILE A 29 -5.33 -16.01 -17.04
CA ILE A 29 -5.43 -14.90 -16.10
C ILE A 29 -4.57 -13.72 -16.56
N TRP A 30 -3.33 -14.01 -16.99
CA TRP A 30 -2.44 -12.98 -17.52
C TRP A 30 -3.03 -12.30 -18.77
N ALA A 31 -3.55 -13.08 -19.71
CA ALA A 31 -4.17 -12.55 -20.93
C ALA A 31 -5.42 -11.72 -20.63
N LEU A 32 -6.30 -12.17 -19.73
CA LEU A 32 -7.49 -11.43 -19.30
C LEU A 32 -7.12 -10.07 -18.66
N ASN A 33 -6.14 -10.07 -17.75
CA ASN A 33 -5.69 -8.84 -17.09
C ASN A 33 -5.07 -7.84 -18.07
N ASN A 34 -4.27 -8.31 -19.04
CA ASN A 34 -3.69 -7.43 -20.05
C ASN A 34 -4.71 -6.95 -21.08
N LEU A 35 -5.67 -7.79 -21.46
CA LEU A 35 -6.79 -7.37 -22.31
C LEU A 35 -7.61 -6.28 -21.62
N GLY A 36 -8.00 -6.48 -20.36
CA GLY A 36 -8.75 -5.50 -19.60
C GLY A 36 -8.04 -4.14 -19.47
N ARG A 37 -6.71 -4.14 -19.44
CA ARG A 37 -5.90 -2.92 -19.43
C ARG A 37 -5.84 -2.21 -20.78
N ASN A 38 -5.81 -2.97 -21.89
CA ASN A 38 -5.59 -2.42 -23.23
C ASN A 38 -6.89 -2.06 -23.94
N ILE A 39 -8.03 -2.66 -23.55
CA ILE A 39 -9.32 -2.35 -24.16
C ILE A 39 -9.80 -0.99 -23.66
N GLN A 40 -10.10 -0.09 -24.59
CA GLN A 40 -10.61 1.26 -24.29
C GLN A 40 -12.10 1.25 -23.87
N ASN A 41 -12.82 0.16 -24.11
CA ASN A 41 -14.23 0.04 -23.73
C ASN A 41 -14.35 -0.33 -22.24
N SER A 42 -14.91 0.59 -21.50
CA SER A 42 -14.97 0.54 -20.05
C SER A 42 -15.69 -0.68 -19.45
N ASP A 43 -16.78 -1.12 -20.05
CA ASP A 43 -17.60 -2.19 -19.49
C ASP A 43 -16.94 -3.56 -19.70
N THR A 44 -16.27 -3.74 -20.83
CA THR A 44 -15.47 -4.94 -21.10
C THR A 44 -14.29 -5.08 -20.11
N THR A 45 -13.70 -3.97 -19.68
CA THR A 45 -12.60 -4.01 -18.69
C THR A 45 -13.04 -4.65 -17.37
N ILE A 46 -14.23 -4.29 -16.85
CA ILE A 46 -14.77 -4.90 -15.63
C ILE A 46 -15.04 -6.39 -15.83
N ILE A 47 -15.72 -6.76 -16.90
CA ILE A 47 -16.04 -8.18 -17.18
C ILE A 47 -14.77 -9.04 -17.24
N LEU A 48 -13.74 -8.57 -17.94
CA LEU A 48 -12.46 -9.30 -18.05
C LEU A 48 -11.74 -9.38 -16.69
N ALA A 49 -11.78 -8.32 -15.89
CA ALA A 49 -11.17 -8.33 -14.57
C ALA A 49 -11.92 -9.25 -13.60
N GLU A 50 -13.25 -9.29 -13.62
CA GLU A 50 -14.06 -10.21 -12.82
C GLU A 50 -13.79 -11.68 -13.21
N GLN A 51 -13.68 -11.98 -14.51
CA GLN A 51 -13.27 -13.31 -14.98
C GLN A 51 -11.87 -13.66 -14.49
N ALA A 52 -10.92 -12.70 -14.55
CA ALA A 52 -9.57 -12.91 -14.04
C ALA A 52 -9.56 -13.17 -12.52
N ILE A 53 -10.40 -12.47 -11.72
CA ILE A 53 -10.55 -12.72 -10.28
C ILE A 53 -11.07 -14.12 -10.03
N ALA A 54 -12.18 -14.50 -10.66
CA ALA A 54 -12.80 -15.81 -10.45
C ALA A 54 -11.83 -16.97 -10.78
N LEU A 55 -11.11 -16.85 -11.91
CA LEU A 55 -10.12 -17.83 -12.30
C LEU A 55 -8.90 -17.84 -11.37
N SER A 56 -8.45 -16.67 -10.90
CA SER A 56 -7.34 -16.53 -9.97
C SER A 56 -7.66 -17.14 -8.61
N GLN A 57 -8.87 -16.96 -8.10
CA GLN A 57 -9.35 -17.56 -6.85
C GLN A 57 -9.35 -19.08 -6.96
N LYS A 58 -9.89 -19.63 -8.05
CA LYS A 58 -9.90 -21.07 -8.32
C LYS A 58 -8.48 -21.65 -8.39
N ALA A 59 -7.55 -20.92 -9.01
CA ALA A 59 -6.16 -21.35 -9.18
C ALA A 59 -5.25 -21.03 -7.98
N GLY A 60 -5.73 -20.32 -6.95
CA GLY A 60 -4.91 -19.83 -5.84
C GLY A 60 -3.85 -18.81 -6.26
N PHE A 61 -4.04 -18.12 -7.41
CA PHE A 61 -3.05 -17.23 -8.02
C PHE A 61 -3.22 -15.78 -7.58
N LYS A 62 -2.72 -15.44 -6.39
CA LYS A 62 -2.85 -14.11 -5.76
C LYS A 62 -2.33 -12.94 -6.60
N LYS A 63 -1.27 -13.15 -7.40
CA LYS A 63 -0.79 -12.12 -8.34
C LYS A 63 -1.84 -11.75 -9.38
N GLY A 64 -2.60 -12.73 -9.86
CA GLY A 64 -3.70 -12.51 -10.81
C GLY A 64 -4.84 -11.70 -10.19
N GLU A 65 -5.20 -11.99 -8.93
CA GLU A 65 -6.19 -11.21 -8.19
C GLU A 65 -5.73 -9.75 -8.03
N ALA A 66 -4.46 -9.53 -7.63
CA ALA A 66 -3.90 -8.20 -7.46
C ALA A 66 -3.99 -7.36 -8.75
N GLU A 67 -3.62 -7.95 -9.90
CA GLU A 67 -3.71 -7.27 -11.20
C GLU A 67 -5.14 -6.92 -11.58
N ALA A 68 -6.08 -7.84 -11.37
CA ALA A 68 -7.48 -7.63 -11.71
C ALA A 68 -8.12 -6.54 -10.85
N TYR A 69 -7.89 -6.53 -9.55
CA TYR A 69 -8.33 -5.44 -8.67
C TYR A 69 -7.71 -4.10 -9.07
N ASN A 70 -6.44 -4.07 -9.48
CA ASN A 70 -5.83 -2.85 -9.98
C ASN A 70 -6.52 -2.33 -11.25
N ASN A 71 -6.89 -3.20 -12.18
CA ASN A 71 -7.61 -2.85 -13.40
C ASN A 71 -9.01 -2.30 -13.09
N ILE A 72 -9.76 -2.91 -12.18
CA ILE A 72 -11.07 -2.40 -11.71
C ILE A 72 -10.89 -1.02 -11.06
N GLY A 73 -9.87 -0.88 -10.21
CA GLY A 73 -9.55 0.41 -9.59
C GLY A 73 -9.28 1.50 -10.62
N TYR A 74 -8.49 1.20 -11.66
CA TYR A 74 -8.21 2.12 -12.76
C TYR A 74 -9.49 2.52 -13.50
N TRP A 75 -10.37 1.57 -13.81
CA TRP A 75 -11.65 1.86 -14.44
C TRP A 75 -12.49 2.83 -13.61
N PHE A 76 -12.65 2.58 -12.30
CA PHE A 76 -13.37 3.50 -11.43
C PHE A 76 -12.71 4.88 -11.34
N ALA A 77 -11.37 4.95 -11.33
CA ALA A 77 -10.64 6.21 -11.32
C ALA A 77 -10.89 7.03 -12.59
N THR A 78 -10.94 6.38 -13.77
CA THR A 78 -11.25 7.07 -15.05
C THR A 78 -12.67 7.60 -15.12
N LYS A 79 -13.60 7.02 -14.35
CA LYS A 79 -14.98 7.49 -14.19
C LYS A 79 -15.14 8.52 -13.05
N GLY A 80 -14.05 8.87 -12.37
CA GLY A 80 -14.07 9.80 -11.24
C GLY A 80 -14.66 9.22 -9.95
N ASN A 81 -14.99 7.92 -9.92
CA ASN A 81 -15.44 7.24 -8.70
C ASN A 81 -14.23 6.82 -7.84
N TYR A 82 -13.61 7.81 -7.21
CA TYR A 82 -12.38 7.64 -6.45
C TYR A 82 -12.51 6.70 -5.22
N PRO A 83 -13.61 6.71 -4.46
CA PRO A 83 -13.79 5.75 -3.36
C PRO A 83 -13.75 4.30 -3.79
N LYS A 84 -14.46 3.96 -4.89
CA LYS A 84 -14.40 2.60 -5.45
C LYS A 84 -13.03 2.28 -6.03
N ALA A 85 -12.37 3.25 -6.66
CA ALA A 85 -11.00 3.09 -7.14
C ALA A 85 -10.05 2.75 -5.99
N LEU A 86 -10.07 3.52 -4.90
CA LEU A 86 -9.23 3.31 -3.73
C LEU A 86 -9.47 1.94 -3.08
N ARG A 87 -10.75 1.53 -2.90
CA ARG A 87 -11.07 0.19 -2.37
C ARG A 87 -10.41 -0.92 -3.19
N ASN A 88 -10.47 -0.84 -4.51
CA ASN A 88 -9.89 -1.84 -5.38
C ASN A 88 -8.36 -1.79 -5.38
N TYR A 89 -7.76 -0.61 -5.36
CA TYR A 89 -6.31 -0.48 -5.23
C TYR A 89 -5.79 -1.01 -3.89
N LEU A 90 -6.49 -0.77 -2.77
CA LEU A 90 -6.14 -1.33 -1.47
C LEU A 90 -6.28 -2.87 -1.46
N ALA A 91 -7.30 -3.43 -2.13
CA ALA A 91 -7.40 -4.87 -2.33
C ALA A 91 -6.20 -5.40 -3.14
N SER A 92 -5.81 -4.72 -4.22
CA SER A 92 -4.62 -5.07 -5.00
C SER A 92 -3.35 -5.05 -4.16
N ILE A 93 -3.16 -4.03 -3.30
CA ILE A 93 -2.04 -3.94 -2.36
C ILE A 93 -2.03 -5.14 -1.43
N LYS A 94 -3.16 -5.45 -0.76
CA LYS A 94 -3.28 -6.58 0.17
C LYS A 94 -2.87 -7.90 -0.47
N PHE A 95 -3.35 -8.20 -1.68
CA PHE A 95 -2.96 -9.41 -2.40
C PHE A 95 -1.48 -9.38 -2.81
N SER A 96 -0.98 -8.25 -3.26
CA SER A 96 0.44 -8.08 -3.63
C SER A 96 1.38 -8.29 -2.44
N GLU A 97 1.06 -7.74 -1.27
CA GLU A 97 1.82 -7.92 -0.03
C GLU A 97 1.84 -9.39 0.41
N SER A 98 0.70 -10.08 0.33
CA SER A 98 0.58 -11.48 0.74
C SER A 98 1.51 -12.46 -0.01
N VAL A 99 2.04 -12.06 -1.17
CA VAL A 99 2.92 -12.86 -2.02
C VAL A 99 4.19 -12.12 -2.45
N ASN A 100 4.54 -11.02 -1.77
CA ASN A 100 5.70 -10.17 -2.07
C ASN A 100 5.78 -9.73 -3.54
N TYR A 101 4.64 -9.33 -4.12
CA TYR A 101 4.55 -8.92 -5.52
C TYR A 101 4.79 -7.41 -5.68
N GLU A 102 6.07 -7.00 -5.69
CA GLU A 102 6.49 -5.59 -5.75
C GLU A 102 5.98 -4.86 -7.00
N ALA A 103 5.89 -5.53 -8.16
CA ALA A 103 5.36 -4.92 -9.37
C ALA A 103 3.87 -4.55 -9.25
N GLY A 104 3.07 -5.33 -8.52
CA GLY A 104 1.69 -5.02 -8.19
C GLY A 104 1.59 -3.84 -7.22
N LEU A 105 2.41 -3.83 -6.16
CA LEU A 105 2.50 -2.73 -5.20
C LEU A 105 2.84 -1.40 -5.89
N LYS A 106 3.91 -1.39 -6.69
CA LYS A 106 4.35 -0.23 -7.46
C LYS A 106 3.21 0.38 -8.27
N ARG A 107 2.48 -0.46 -9.01
CA ARG A 107 1.37 -0.01 -9.86
C ARG A 107 0.22 0.57 -9.05
N SER A 108 -0.15 -0.11 -7.97
CA SER A 108 -1.22 0.37 -7.08
C SER A 108 -0.86 1.69 -6.41
N PHE A 109 0.38 1.84 -5.93
CA PHE A 109 0.85 3.10 -5.35
C PHE A 109 0.83 4.25 -6.37
N ASN A 110 1.30 4.01 -7.61
CA ASN A 110 1.23 5.01 -8.67
C ASN A 110 -0.22 5.45 -8.95
N ASN A 111 -1.15 4.51 -9.03
CA ASN A 111 -2.54 4.82 -9.32
C ASN A 111 -3.26 5.51 -8.15
N ILE A 112 -2.95 5.14 -6.91
CA ILE A 112 -3.44 5.80 -5.70
C ILE A 112 -2.93 7.25 -5.63
N SER A 113 -1.68 7.51 -6.00
CA SER A 113 -1.13 8.87 -6.02
C SER A 113 -1.91 9.78 -6.96
N TYR A 114 -2.26 9.31 -8.16
CA TYR A 114 -3.14 10.01 -9.08
C TYR A 114 -4.52 10.32 -8.46
N VAL A 115 -5.11 9.35 -7.77
CA VAL A 115 -6.42 9.55 -7.14
C VAL A 115 -6.34 10.62 -6.05
N TYR A 116 -5.36 10.58 -5.17
CA TYR A 116 -5.21 11.59 -4.12
C TYR A 116 -4.84 12.97 -4.67
N LEU A 117 -4.05 13.05 -5.74
CA LEU A 117 -3.84 14.30 -6.48
C LEU A 117 -5.18 14.88 -6.98
N SER A 118 -6.03 14.03 -7.58
CA SER A 118 -7.36 14.42 -8.07
C SER A 118 -8.32 14.83 -6.95
N LEU A 119 -8.12 14.29 -5.75
CA LEU A 119 -8.85 14.65 -4.52
C LEU A 119 -8.27 15.89 -3.82
N LYS A 120 -7.21 16.49 -4.36
CA LYS A 120 -6.47 17.63 -3.80
C LYS A 120 -5.79 17.34 -2.45
N ASP A 121 -5.63 16.07 -2.10
CA ASP A 121 -4.79 15.64 -0.97
C ASP A 121 -3.35 15.43 -1.47
N TYR A 122 -2.67 16.53 -1.68
CA TYR A 122 -1.33 16.56 -2.28
C TYR A 122 -0.27 15.88 -1.42
N ARG A 123 -0.40 15.93 -0.08
CA ARG A 123 0.55 15.28 0.83
C ARG A 123 0.48 13.76 0.74
N THR A 124 -0.73 13.22 0.74
CA THR A 124 -0.95 11.78 0.55
C THR A 124 -0.55 11.34 -0.85
N ALA A 125 -0.83 12.15 -1.88
CA ALA A 125 -0.39 11.89 -3.25
C ALA A 125 1.13 11.79 -3.34
N ILE A 126 1.89 12.71 -2.73
CA ILE A 126 3.37 12.68 -2.66
C ILE A 126 3.84 11.40 -1.97
N SER A 127 3.24 11.01 -0.85
CA SER A 127 3.62 9.79 -0.12
C SER A 127 3.52 8.55 -1.00
N TYR A 128 2.40 8.36 -1.69
CA TYR A 128 2.20 7.21 -2.58
C TYR A 128 3.06 7.29 -3.85
N ALA A 129 3.22 8.47 -4.45
CA ALA A 129 4.09 8.66 -5.60
C ALA A 129 5.55 8.33 -5.26
N THR A 130 6.04 8.72 -4.07
CA THR A 130 7.40 8.38 -3.59
C THR A 130 7.57 6.88 -3.42
N LYS A 131 6.57 6.16 -2.87
CA LYS A 131 6.59 4.69 -2.77
C LYS A 131 6.64 4.04 -4.17
N ALA A 132 5.84 4.54 -5.11
CA ALA A 132 5.84 4.06 -6.49
C ALA A 132 7.20 4.31 -7.17
N ARG A 133 7.78 5.51 -6.99
CA ARG A 133 9.11 5.89 -7.50
C ARG A 133 10.20 4.97 -6.98
N THR A 134 10.24 4.73 -5.67
CA THR A 134 11.22 3.85 -5.03
C THR A 134 11.18 2.44 -5.59
N LEU A 135 9.99 1.86 -5.72
CA LEU A 135 9.82 0.54 -6.32
C LEU A 135 10.13 0.52 -7.82
N SER A 136 9.85 1.61 -8.55
CA SER A 136 10.16 1.73 -9.97
C SER A 136 11.66 1.75 -10.20
N LEU A 137 12.42 2.46 -9.38
CA LEU A 137 13.89 2.45 -9.40
C LEU A 137 14.44 1.05 -9.09
N LYS A 138 13.95 0.41 -8.03
CA LYS A 138 14.34 -0.95 -7.64
C LYS A 138 14.10 -1.97 -8.74
N LEU A 139 12.96 -1.88 -9.42
CA LEU A 139 12.53 -2.81 -10.48
C LEU A 139 12.98 -2.40 -11.88
N ASN A 140 13.73 -1.29 -12.01
CA ASN A 140 14.15 -0.69 -13.28
C ASN A 140 12.96 -0.44 -14.25
N ASP A 141 11.79 -0.07 -13.72
CA ASP A 141 10.62 0.27 -14.52
C ASP A 141 10.57 1.76 -14.80
N GLN A 142 11.15 2.14 -15.93
CA GLN A 142 11.27 3.53 -16.36
C GLN A 142 9.91 4.16 -16.68
N SER A 143 8.94 3.39 -17.19
CA SER A 143 7.59 3.89 -17.50
C SER A 143 6.85 4.35 -16.25
N THR A 144 6.76 3.49 -15.22
CA THR A 144 6.13 3.87 -13.96
C THR A 144 6.93 4.94 -13.21
N LEU A 145 8.28 4.97 -13.36
CA LEU A 145 9.12 6.02 -12.80
C LEU A 145 8.73 7.41 -13.35
N ALA A 146 8.62 7.53 -14.69
CA ALA A 146 8.21 8.78 -15.31
C ALA A 146 6.81 9.24 -14.87
N LEU A 147 5.88 8.30 -14.68
CA LEU A 147 4.53 8.63 -14.16
C LEU A 147 4.58 9.09 -12.70
N ALA A 148 5.32 8.40 -11.85
CA ALA A 148 5.45 8.77 -10.44
C ALA A 148 6.07 10.17 -10.28
N ASP A 149 7.11 10.47 -11.06
CA ASP A 149 7.73 11.80 -11.08
C ASP A 149 6.78 12.89 -11.59
N SER A 150 5.91 12.58 -12.59
CA SER A 150 4.85 13.49 -13.02
C SER A 150 3.83 13.78 -11.92
N TRP A 151 3.44 12.77 -11.13
CA TRP A 151 2.52 12.99 -10.01
C TRP A 151 3.17 13.77 -8.87
N LEU A 152 4.45 13.54 -8.59
CA LEU A 152 5.24 14.36 -7.66
C LEU A 152 5.29 15.81 -8.13
N SER A 153 5.67 16.05 -9.40
CA SER A 153 5.68 17.37 -10.01
C SER A 153 4.35 18.09 -9.84
N SER A 154 3.24 17.42 -10.21
CA SER A 154 1.90 17.99 -10.09
C SER A 154 1.55 18.34 -8.64
N SER A 155 1.84 17.45 -7.69
CA SER A 155 1.53 17.67 -6.28
C SER A 155 2.36 18.81 -5.67
N TYR A 156 3.63 18.91 -6.03
CA TYR A 156 4.48 20.02 -5.58
C TYR A 156 4.08 21.36 -6.20
N MET A 157 3.61 21.36 -7.45
CA MET A 157 3.09 22.56 -8.11
C MET A 157 1.87 23.12 -7.38
N GLU A 158 0.92 22.26 -7.03
CA GLU A 158 -0.28 22.63 -6.28
C GLU A 158 0.02 23.10 -4.84
N LEU A 159 1.15 22.66 -4.27
CA LEU A 159 1.67 23.14 -2.98
C LEU A 159 2.53 24.41 -3.13
N HIS A 160 2.61 25.01 -4.33
CA HIS A 160 3.45 26.17 -4.66
C HIS A 160 4.95 25.98 -4.43
N LEU A 161 5.43 24.73 -4.45
CA LEU A 161 6.85 24.34 -4.33
C LEU A 161 7.46 24.19 -5.72
N GLN A 162 7.65 25.32 -6.41
CA GLN A 162 7.99 25.39 -7.84
C GLN A 162 9.30 24.69 -8.19
N ASP A 163 10.36 24.82 -7.38
CA ASP A 163 11.65 24.18 -7.64
C ASP A 163 11.55 22.65 -7.63
N SER A 164 10.85 22.09 -6.64
CA SER A 164 10.59 20.64 -6.57
C SER A 164 9.72 20.19 -7.74
N ALA A 165 8.69 20.95 -8.08
CA ALA A 165 7.82 20.65 -9.20
C ALA A 165 8.60 20.60 -10.52
N LEU A 166 9.48 21.57 -10.76
CA LEU A 166 10.31 21.65 -11.97
C LEU A 166 11.34 20.49 -12.04
N THR A 167 11.95 20.15 -10.91
CA THR A 167 12.90 19.04 -10.83
C THR A 167 12.24 17.73 -11.25
N TYR A 168 11.14 17.38 -10.63
CA TYR A 168 10.42 16.13 -10.97
C TYR A 168 9.79 16.16 -12.38
N ALA A 169 9.35 17.33 -12.88
CA ALA A 169 8.90 17.46 -14.26
C ALA A 169 9.98 17.15 -15.27
N ARG A 170 11.21 17.64 -15.04
CA ARG A 170 12.38 17.37 -15.90
C ARG A 170 12.79 15.92 -15.84
N GLU A 171 12.92 15.33 -14.63
CA GLU A 171 13.24 13.91 -14.47
C GLU A 171 12.22 13.04 -15.20
N SER A 172 10.92 13.33 -15.03
CA SER A 172 9.85 12.63 -15.75
C SER A 172 10.02 12.73 -17.27
N TYR A 173 10.28 13.94 -17.80
CA TYR A 173 10.43 14.14 -19.23
C TYR A 173 11.64 13.42 -19.81
N GLU A 174 12.79 13.46 -19.12
CA GLU A 174 13.99 12.74 -19.52
C GLU A 174 13.79 11.24 -19.57
N VAL A 175 13.15 10.68 -18.54
CA VAL A 175 12.81 9.25 -18.48
C VAL A 175 11.81 8.89 -19.57
N ALA A 176 10.74 9.67 -19.72
CA ALA A 176 9.70 9.45 -20.73
C ALA A 176 10.25 9.50 -22.16
N THR A 177 11.22 10.38 -22.41
CA THR A 177 11.90 10.49 -23.72
C THR A 177 12.72 9.23 -24.02
N ARG A 178 13.36 8.64 -23.00
CA ARG A 178 14.12 7.39 -23.17
C ARG A 178 13.25 6.20 -23.49
N VAL A 179 12.08 6.08 -22.82
CA VAL A 179 11.15 4.95 -23.05
C VAL A 179 10.23 5.15 -24.25
N GLN A 180 10.10 6.38 -24.75
CA GLN A 180 9.26 6.76 -25.89
C GLN A 180 7.78 6.34 -25.74
N GLU A 181 7.25 6.32 -24.51
CA GLU A 181 5.84 6.02 -24.25
C GLU A 181 5.00 7.31 -24.31
N LEU A 182 3.89 7.26 -25.05
CA LEU A 182 3.06 8.44 -25.35
C LEU A 182 2.47 9.08 -24.11
N PHE A 183 1.98 8.29 -23.15
CA PHE A 183 1.32 8.85 -21.97
C PHE A 183 2.27 9.58 -21.03
N PRO A 184 3.42 9.00 -20.63
CA PRO A 184 4.43 9.74 -19.86
C PRO A 184 4.95 10.98 -20.60
N LEU A 185 5.18 10.91 -21.92
CA LEU A 185 5.60 12.05 -22.74
C LEU A 185 4.57 13.18 -22.74
N TYR A 186 3.28 12.86 -22.96
CA TYR A 186 2.20 13.82 -22.86
C TYR A 186 2.17 14.49 -21.48
N LEU A 187 2.20 13.68 -20.41
CA LEU A 187 2.04 14.17 -19.06
C LEU A 187 3.20 15.07 -18.61
N SER A 188 4.44 14.64 -18.87
CA SER A 188 5.62 15.42 -18.50
C SER A 188 5.74 16.72 -19.28
N THR A 189 5.44 16.72 -20.60
CA THR A 189 5.43 17.96 -21.40
C THR A 189 4.31 18.90 -20.95
N ALA A 190 3.12 18.38 -20.59
CA ALA A 190 2.06 19.18 -20.04
C ALA A 190 2.46 19.86 -18.71
N ARG A 191 3.14 19.12 -17.80
CA ARG A 191 3.64 19.70 -16.54
C ARG A 191 4.73 20.74 -16.76
N LEU A 192 5.69 20.49 -17.65
CA LEU A 192 6.72 21.47 -17.98
C LEU A 192 6.12 22.75 -18.58
N ALA A 193 5.12 22.62 -19.45
CA ALA A 193 4.41 23.76 -19.99
C ALA A 193 3.71 24.59 -18.90
N GLU A 194 3.00 23.91 -17.99
CA GLU A 194 2.27 24.55 -16.90
C GLU A 194 3.20 25.30 -15.94
N ILE A 195 4.31 24.68 -15.52
CA ILE A 195 5.31 25.31 -14.65
C ILE A 195 5.94 26.52 -15.34
N ASN A 196 6.33 26.42 -16.61
CA ASN A 196 6.91 27.52 -17.35
C ASN A 196 5.91 28.66 -17.59
N LEU A 197 4.62 28.34 -17.77
CA LEU A 197 3.56 29.33 -17.86
C LEU A 197 3.42 30.11 -16.54
N ALA A 198 3.38 29.39 -15.41
CA ALA A 198 3.27 29.98 -14.08
C ALA A 198 4.49 30.83 -13.68
N THR A 199 5.66 30.50 -14.21
CA THR A 199 6.92 31.26 -13.97
C THR A 199 7.18 32.37 -15.00
N GLY A 200 6.25 32.64 -15.95
CA GLY A 200 6.38 33.67 -16.95
C GLY A 200 7.27 33.34 -18.17
N ASN A 201 7.77 32.10 -18.24
CA ASN A 201 8.59 31.62 -19.35
C ASN A 201 7.71 31.22 -20.56
N TYR A 202 6.92 32.13 -21.07
CA TYR A 202 5.84 31.87 -22.05
C TYR A 202 6.31 31.18 -23.33
N ARG A 203 7.51 31.50 -23.85
CA ARG A 203 8.05 30.84 -25.05
C ARG A 203 8.32 29.36 -24.81
N VAL A 204 8.95 29.03 -23.69
CA VAL A 204 9.23 27.64 -23.32
C VAL A 204 7.93 26.88 -23.01
N ALA A 205 6.97 27.53 -22.33
CA ALA A 205 5.64 26.98 -22.10
C ALA A 205 4.94 26.64 -23.42
N LEU A 206 5.03 27.53 -24.43
CA LEU A 206 4.44 27.29 -25.74
C LEU A 206 5.03 26.08 -26.47
N GLU A 207 6.36 25.92 -26.41
CA GLU A 207 7.04 24.76 -27.02
C GLU A 207 6.62 23.44 -26.37
N TYR A 208 6.61 23.35 -25.04
CA TYR A 208 6.14 22.16 -24.33
C TYR A 208 4.64 21.91 -24.52
N SER A 209 3.82 22.95 -24.62
CA SER A 209 2.39 22.79 -24.91
C SER A 209 2.14 22.24 -26.32
N ARG A 210 2.95 22.62 -27.31
CA ARG A 210 2.89 22.04 -28.66
C ARG A 210 3.29 20.57 -28.67
N LEU A 211 4.33 20.20 -27.94
CA LEU A 211 4.73 18.80 -27.77
C LEU A 211 3.64 18.00 -27.05
N SER A 212 3.05 18.55 -25.99
CA SER A 212 1.92 17.94 -25.31
C SER A 212 0.73 17.68 -26.25
N LEU A 213 0.38 18.65 -27.11
CA LEU A 213 -0.67 18.45 -28.12
C LEU A 213 -0.29 17.39 -29.15
N GLN A 214 0.98 17.36 -29.58
CA GLN A 214 1.45 16.34 -30.50
C GLN A 214 1.31 14.93 -29.90
N PHE A 215 1.80 14.72 -28.69
CA PHE A 215 1.70 13.41 -28.02
C PHE A 215 0.27 13.03 -27.69
N SER A 216 -0.59 13.99 -27.31
CA SER A 216 -2.01 13.71 -27.05
C SER A 216 -2.76 13.28 -28.33
N LYS A 217 -2.44 13.86 -29.47
CA LYS A 217 -3.00 13.45 -30.76
C LYS A 217 -2.54 12.05 -31.17
N MET A 218 -1.27 11.71 -30.94
CA MET A 218 -0.74 10.37 -31.20
C MET A 218 -1.38 9.32 -30.28
N ASP A 219 -1.68 9.69 -29.03
CA ASP A 219 -2.40 8.83 -28.07
C ASP A 219 -3.89 8.67 -28.40
N GLY A 220 -4.48 9.63 -29.11
CA GLY A 220 -5.84 9.60 -29.65
C GLY A 220 -6.97 9.80 -28.64
N ARG A 221 -6.68 10.20 -27.39
CA ARG A 221 -7.70 10.42 -26.37
C ARG A 221 -8.18 11.86 -26.34
N ASN A 222 -9.44 12.07 -26.69
CA ASN A 222 -10.06 13.39 -26.82
C ASN A 222 -9.85 14.30 -25.60
N PHE A 223 -10.00 13.77 -24.37
CA PHE A 223 -9.84 14.60 -23.17
C PHE A 223 -8.43 15.18 -23.04
N ARG A 224 -7.38 14.44 -23.46
CA ARG A 224 -5.99 14.93 -23.45
C ARG A 224 -5.77 15.98 -24.53
N ILE A 225 -6.37 15.76 -25.71
CA ILE A 225 -6.33 16.72 -26.82
C ILE A 225 -7.02 18.03 -26.40
N ALA A 226 -8.18 17.95 -25.73
CA ALA A 226 -8.89 19.13 -25.23
C ALA A 226 -8.05 19.92 -24.20
N LEU A 227 -7.43 19.23 -23.24
CA LEU A 227 -6.55 19.84 -22.24
C LEU A 227 -5.32 20.49 -22.86
N ALA A 228 -4.69 19.84 -23.85
CA ALA A 228 -3.55 20.40 -24.56
C ALA A 228 -3.92 21.65 -25.39
N HIS A 229 -5.07 21.65 -26.02
CA HIS A 229 -5.61 22.84 -26.70
C HIS A 229 -5.91 23.97 -25.70
N GLN A 230 -6.51 23.67 -24.55
CA GLN A 230 -6.75 24.65 -23.48
C GLN A 230 -5.44 25.27 -23.00
N GLN A 231 -4.39 24.46 -22.77
CA GLN A 231 -3.08 24.93 -22.35
C GLN A 231 -2.44 25.85 -23.39
N LEU A 232 -2.51 25.49 -24.68
CA LEU A 232 -2.05 26.35 -25.77
C LEU A 232 -2.83 27.67 -25.85
N ALA A 233 -4.16 27.64 -25.68
CA ALA A 233 -4.98 28.87 -25.63
C ALA A 233 -4.49 29.80 -24.50
N THR A 234 -4.19 29.24 -23.32
CA THR A 234 -3.66 30.02 -22.18
C THR A 234 -2.27 30.59 -22.49
N CYS A 235 -1.37 29.82 -23.12
CA CYS A 235 -0.06 30.31 -23.55
C CYS A 235 -0.19 31.45 -24.56
N PHE A 236 -1.04 31.32 -25.58
CA PHE A 236 -1.27 32.36 -26.58
C PHE A 236 -1.92 33.63 -26.00
N LYS A 237 -2.81 33.46 -25.01
CA LYS A 237 -3.34 34.58 -24.22
C LYS A 237 -2.23 35.37 -23.53
N SER A 238 -1.32 34.66 -22.83
CA SER A 238 -0.19 35.24 -22.09
C SER A 238 0.82 35.95 -22.99
N ILE A 239 0.93 35.52 -24.24
CA ILE A 239 1.82 36.16 -25.26
C ILE A 239 1.09 37.28 -26.03
N GLY A 240 -0.22 37.38 -25.90
CA GLY A 240 -1.03 38.42 -26.59
C GLY A 240 -1.44 38.06 -28.02
N ILE A 241 -1.33 36.80 -28.46
CA ILE A 241 -1.70 36.37 -29.84
C ILE A 241 -3.16 35.91 -29.86
N LYS A 242 -4.08 36.87 -30.10
CA LYS A 242 -5.53 36.68 -29.97
C LYS A 242 -6.09 35.61 -30.89
N ASP A 243 -5.70 35.58 -32.16
CA ASP A 243 -6.28 34.64 -33.15
C ASP A 243 -5.95 33.18 -32.81
N SER A 244 -4.70 32.90 -32.46
CA SER A 244 -4.30 31.56 -32.03
C SER A 244 -4.94 31.17 -30.69
N CYS A 245 -5.06 32.12 -29.77
CA CYS A 245 -5.78 31.92 -28.51
C CYS A 245 -7.23 31.50 -28.76
N MET A 246 -7.95 32.26 -29.57
CA MET A 246 -9.35 31.99 -29.93
C MET A 246 -9.48 30.61 -30.61
N TRP A 247 -8.65 30.32 -31.60
CA TRP A 247 -8.71 29.06 -32.34
C TRP A 247 -8.52 27.86 -31.38
N HIS A 248 -7.49 27.89 -30.53
CA HIS A 248 -7.23 26.80 -29.57
C HIS A 248 -8.34 26.70 -28.52
N ALA A 249 -8.88 27.82 -28.03
CA ALA A 249 -10.00 27.82 -27.10
C ALA A 249 -11.26 27.18 -27.72
N GLN A 250 -11.53 27.45 -29.00
CA GLN A 250 -12.65 26.84 -29.73
C GLN A 250 -12.46 25.33 -29.93
N GLN A 251 -11.23 24.85 -30.21
CA GLN A 251 -10.94 23.43 -30.30
C GLN A 251 -11.18 22.73 -28.97
N ALA A 252 -10.64 23.29 -27.86
CA ALA A 252 -10.85 22.77 -26.52
C ALA A 252 -12.35 22.73 -26.16
N PHE A 253 -13.09 23.80 -26.45
CA PHE A 253 -14.51 23.91 -26.21
C PHE A 253 -15.31 22.84 -26.98
N SER A 254 -15.05 22.70 -28.28
CA SER A 254 -15.77 21.73 -29.12
C SER A 254 -15.62 20.30 -28.64
N ILE A 255 -14.39 19.89 -28.33
CA ILE A 255 -14.14 18.55 -27.81
C ILE A 255 -14.77 18.38 -26.40
N ALA A 256 -14.62 19.38 -25.53
CA ALA A 256 -15.16 19.34 -24.19
C ALA A 256 -16.68 19.28 -24.13
N GLN A 257 -17.35 19.97 -25.07
CA GLN A 257 -18.82 19.94 -25.22
C GLN A 257 -19.31 18.56 -25.68
N THR A 258 -18.63 17.96 -26.66
CA THR A 258 -18.98 16.62 -27.18
C THR A 258 -18.77 15.52 -26.16
N ASP A 259 -17.66 15.54 -25.41
CA ASP A 259 -17.25 14.50 -24.47
C ASP A 259 -17.66 14.80 -23.01
N HIS A 260 -18.47 15.85 -22.78
CA HIS A 260 -18.96 16.29 -21.47
C HIS A 260 -17.84 16.52 -20.44
N LEU A 261 -16.72 17.13 -20.88
CA LEU A 261 -15.57 17.46 -20.04
C LEU A 261 -15.79 18.79 -19.30
N PHE A 262 -16.61 18.80 -18.27
CA PHE A 262 -17.10 20.03 -17.62
C PHE A 262 -16.00 20.99 -17.17
N GLY A 263 -14.86 20.52 -16.68
CA GLY A 263 -13.73 21.37 -16.28
C GLY A 263 -13.12 22.14 -17.47
N THR A 264 -12.84 21.44 -18.57
CA THR A 264 -12.33 22.04 -19.80
C THR A 264 -13.40 22.92 -20.49
N LEU A 265 -14.67 22.48 -20.43
CA LEU A 265 -15.81 23.26 -20.98
C LEU A 265 -15.96 24.60 -20.23
N LEU A 266 -15.88 24.60 -18.91
CA LEU A 266 -15.88 25.81 -18.08
C LEU A 266 -14.74 26.75 -18.47
N SER A 267 -13.51 26.27 -18.46
CA SER A 267 -12.31 27.10 -18.71
C SER A 267 -12.29 27.66 -20.13
N SER A 268 -12.61 26.83 -21.13
CA SER A 268 -12.65 27.27 -22.52
C SER A 268 -13.81 28.24 -22.82
N SER A 269 -14.97 28.03 -22.19
CA SER A 269 -16.13 28.94 -22.32
C SER A 269 -15.84 30.28 -21.67
N LEU A 270 -15.24 30.34 -20.50
CA LEU A 270 -14.83 31.60 -19.86
C LEU A 270 -13.83 32.36 -20.72
N LEU A 271 -12.83 31.68 -21.28
CA LEU A 271 -11.84 32.29 -22.16
C LEU A 271 -12.47 32.82 -23.45
N LEU A 272 -13.39 32.08 -24.10
CA LEU A 272 -14.10 32.52 -25.26
C LEU A 272 -15.04 33.71 -24.95
N SER A 273 -15.73 33.68 -23.81
CA SER A 273 -16.53 34.83 -23.35
C SER A 273 -15.70 36.10 -23.26
N GLU A 274 -14.51 36.01 -22.60
CA GLU A 274 -13.58 37.15 -22.47
C GLU A 274 -13.08 37.65 -23.84
N ILE A 275 -12.72 36.75 -24.76
CA ILE A 275 -12.26 37.13 -26.11
C ILE A 275 -13.35 37.86 -26.89
N TYR A 276 -14.62 37.43 -26.79
CA TYR A 276 -15.74 38.00 -27.52
C TYR A 276 -16.32 39.26 -26.87
N GLU A 277 -15.98 39.59 -25.60
CA GLU A 277 -16.52 40.73 -24.87
C GLU A 277 -16.34 42.05 -25.64
N GLY A 278 -15.17 42.28 -26.25
CA GLY A 278 -14.89 43.46 -27.05
C GLY A 278 -15.23 43.33 -28.57
N ILE A 279 -15.76 42.18 -29.01
CA ILE A 279 -16.00 41.92 -30.47
C ILE A 279 -17.49 41.72 -30.76
N LYS A 280 -18.16 40.86 -29.96
CA LYS A 280 -19.55 40.46 -30.19
C LYS A 280 -20.20 40.06 -28.86
N ALA A 281 -20.91 41.02 -28.25
CA ALA A 281 -21.50 40.87 -26.91
C ALA A 281 -22.48 39.69 -26.80
N GLU A 282 -23.21 39.36 -27.86
CA GLU A 282 -24.13 38.22 -27.88
C GLU A 282 -23.40 36.88 -27.74
N GLU A 283 -22.29 36.70 -28.44
CA GLU A 283 -21.45 35.49 -28.33
C GLU A 283 -20.76 35.41 -26.95
N SER A 284 -20.27 36.55 -26.45
CA SER A 284 -19.72 36.62 -25.11
C SER A 284 -20.73 36.12 -24.05
N LEU A 285 -21.97 36.65 -24.11
CA LEU A 285 -23.04 36.23 -23.21
C LEU A 285 -23.39 34.73 -23.38
N ARG A 286 -23.40 34.22 -24.60
CA ARG A 286 -23.65 32.80 -24.89
C ARG A 286 -22.61 31.91 -24.23
N TYR A 287 -21.32 32.20 -24.41
CA TYR A 287 -20.25 31.43 -23.78
C TYR A 287 -20.26 31.57 -22.26
N HIS A 288 -20.60 32.76 -21.74
CA HIS A 288 -20.73 32.93 -20.30
C HIS A 288 -21.83 32.05 -19.68
N LYS A 289 -22.99 31.94 -20.32
CA LYS A 289 -24.07 31.04 -19.89
C LYS A 289 -23.64 29.57 -19.92
N LEU A 290 -22.90 29.18 -20.97
CA LEU A 290 -22.35 27.81 -21.04
C LEU A 290 -21.30 27.51 -19.92
N ALA A 291 -20.49 28.51 -19.59
CA ALA A 291 -19.56 28.41 -18.48
C ALA A 291 -20.29 28.21 -17.13
N LEU A 292 -21.36 28.97 -16.87
CA LEU A 292 -22.19 28.81 -15.67
C LEU A 292 -22.82 27.42 -15.58
N ALA A 293 -23.39 26.94 -16.70
CA ALA A 293 -23.97 25.58 -16.74
C ALA A 293 -22.92 24.47 -16.51
N ALA A 294 -21.71 24.65 -17.06
CA ALA A 294 -20.59 23.74 -16.81
C ALA A 294 -20.11 23.79 -15.35
N GLN A 295 -20.08 24.98 -14.74
CA GLN A 295 -19.74 25.19 -13.34
C GLN A 295 -20.74 24.50 -12.41
N ASP A 296 -22.04 24.63 -12.65
CA ASP A 296 -23.09 23.98 -11.86
C ASP A 296 -22.97 22.45 -11.93
N SER A 297 -22.71 21.92 -13.13
CA SER A 297 -22.49 20.48 -13.35
C SER A 297 -21.25 20.01 -12.60
N LEU A 298 -20.16 20.75 -12.66
CA LEU A 298 -18.91 20.45 -11.98
C LEU A 298 -19.07 20.50 -10.46
N PHE A 299 -19.79 21.50 -9.94
CA PHE A 299 -20.08 21.63 -8.51
C PHE A 299 -20.91 20.45 -7.99
N GLY A 300 -21.93 20.04 -8.72
CA GLY A 300 -22.73 18.86 -8.37
C GLY A 300 -21.89 17.57 -8.31
N LEU A 301 -21.02 17.36 -9.29
CA LEU A 301 -20.10 16.22 -9.32
C LEU A 301 -19.10 16.25 -8.14
N GLU A 302 -18.52 17.42 -7.86
CA GLU A 302 -17.54 17.59 -6.78
C GLU A 302 -18.18 17.35 -5.40
N LYS A 303 -19.38 17.88 -5.15
CA LYS A 303 -20.13 17.66 -3.92
C LYS A 303 -20.41 16.17 -3.68
N ASN A 304 -20.89 15.45 -4.71
CA ASN A 304 -21.14 14.02 -4.61
C ASN A 304 -19.84 13.26 -4.33
N ARG A 305 -18.76 13.62 -5.02
CA ARG A 305 -17.43 13.03 -4.81
C ARG A 305 -16.92 13.23 -3.38
N GLN A 306 -17.04 14.45 -2.85
CA GLN A 306 -16.63 14.73 -1.46
C GLN A 306 -17.43 13.90 -0.44
N ALA A 307 -18.74 13.77 -0.62
CA ALA A 307 -19.58 12.94 0.25
C ALA A 307 -19.15 11.46 0.20
N GLU A 308 -18.88 10.91 -0.99
CA GLU A 308 -18.40 9.54 -1.14
C GLU A 308 -17.03 9.33 -0.50
N VAL A 309 -16.10 10.30 -0.63
CA VAL A 309 -14.77 10.25 -0.02
C VAL A 309 -14.85 10.29 1.50
N LEU A 310 -15.69 11.16 2.05
CA LEU A 310 -15.93 11.21 3.51
C LEU A 310 -16.44 9.88 4.04
N THR A 311 -17.41 9.27 3.36
CA THR A 311 -17.95 7.95 3.72
C THR A 311 -16.87 6.86 3.63
N PHE A 312 -16.02 6.91 2.61
CA PHE A 312 -14.92 5.97 2.45
C PHE A 312 -13.88 6.11 3.58
N ASN A 313 -13.46 7.34 3.88
CA ASN A 313 -12.50 7.61 4.94
C ASN A 313 -13.03 7.18 6.31
N GLU A 314 -14.32 7.41 6.59
CA GLU A 314 -14.94 6.94 7.83
C GLU A 314 -14.97 5.40 7.88
N THR A 315 -15.25 4.74 6.77
CA THR A 315 -15.20 3.26 6.69
C THR A 315 -13.78 2.73 6.97
N LEU A 316 -12.75 3.35 6.40
CA LEU A 316 -11.35 2.99 6.69
C LEU A 316 -11.02 3.20 8.16
N ARG A 317 -11.38 4.34 8.72
CA ARG A 317 -11.18 4.66 10.15
C ARG A 317 -11.82 3.61 11.06
N GLN A 318 -13.04 3.19 10.74
CA GLN A 318 -13.72 2.14 11.51
C GLN A 318 -13.00 0.80 11.40
N GLN A 319 -12.52 0.42 10.21
CA GLN A 319 -11.73 -0.80 10.03
C GLN A 319 -10.41 -0.77 10.81
N GLU A 320 -9.72 0.36 10.84
CA GLU A 320 -8.49 0.54 11.63
C GLU A 320 -8.76 0.43 13.14
N ILE A 321 -9.85 1.06 13.63
CA ILE A 321 -10.27 0.95 15.03
C ILE A 321 -10.61 -0.50 15.38
N GLU A 322 -11.33 -1.21 14.53
CA GLU A 322 -11.65 -2.63 14.76
C GLU A 322 -10.40 -3.51 14.75
N ALA A 323 -9.48 -3.29 13.79
CA ALA A 323 -8.22 -4.02 13.74
C ALA A 323 -7.38 -3.79 15.00
N SER A 324 -7.25 -2.54 15.44
CA SER A 324 -6.58 -2.15 16.67
C SER A 324 -7.22 -2.79 17.92
N LYS A 325 -8.56 -2.80 18.01
CA LYS A 325 -9.28 -3.48 19.09
C LYS A 325 -9.04 -4.99 19.10
N ARG A 326 -9.04 -5.64 17.93
CA ARG A 326 -8.73 -7.08 17.81
C ARG A 326 -7.31 -7.38 18.26
N GLN A 327 -6.35 -6.59 17.81
CA GLN A 327 -4.94 -6.74 18.22
C GLN A 327 -4.79 -6.57 19.74
N ALA A 328 -5.37 -5.52 20.32
CA ALA A 328 -5.34 -5.30 21.76
C ALA A 328 -6.03 -6.44 22.54
N ALA A 329 -7.11 -7.01 22.01
CA ALA A 329 -7.78 -8.16 22.64
C ALA A 329 -6.91 -9.44 22.58
N GLU A 330 -6.21 -9.68 21.47
CA GLU A 330 -5.27 -10.79 21.33
C GLU A 330 -4.06 -10.63 22.26
N GLU A 331 -3.48 -9.44 22.34
CA GLU A 331 -2.40 -9.13 23.28
C GLU A 331 -2.84 -9.32 24.73
N ARG A 332 -4.04 -8.85 25.09
CA ARG A 332 -4.61 -9.07 26.43
C ARG A 332 -4.81 -10.55 26.74
N LYS A 333 -5.31 -11.33 25.79
CA LYS A 333 -5.49 -12.78 25.91
C LYS A 333 -4.13 -13.47 26.14
N ASN A 334 -3.12 -13.12 25.37
CA ASN A 334 -1.77 -13.66 25.52
C ASN A 334 -1.15 -13.29 26.88
N ASN A 335 -1.29 -12.03 27.30
CA ASN A 335 -0.81 -11.58 28.60
C ASN A 335 -1.50 -12.31 29.76
N LEU A 336 -2.81 -12.57 29.67
CA LEU A 336 -3.54 -13.38 30.66
C LEU A 336 -3.06 -14.84 30.69
N GLN A 337 -2.74 -15.43 29.54
CA GLN A 337 -2.16 -16.77 29.47
C GLN A 337 -0.77 -16.82 30.12
N TYR A 338 0.09 -15.83 29.83
CA TYR A 338 1.41 -15.74 30.49
C TYR A 338 1.29 -15.57 32.01
N ALA A 339 0.36 -14.72 32.47
CA ALA A 339 0.11 -14.54 33.89
C ALA A 339 -0.41 -15.82 34.55
N ALA A 340 -1.29 -16.58 33.91
CA ALA A 340 -1.81 -17.85 34.41
C ALA A 340 -0.69 -18.91 34.51
N ILE A 341 0.17 -19.02 33.50
CA ILE A 341 1.33 -19.93 33.50
C ILE A 341 2.30 -19.55 34.62
N ALA A 342 2.65 -18.26 34.76
CA ALA A 342 3.53 -17.77 35.81
C ALA A 342 2.96 -18.07 37.21
N SER A 343 1.66 -17.84 37.42
CA SER A 343 0.96 -18.16 38.65
C SER A 343 0.98 -19.66 38.95
N GLY A 344 0.79 -20.49 37.92
CA GLY A 344 0.88 -21.95 38.02
C GLY A 344 2.29 -22.42 38.45
N ILE A 345 3.34 -21.83 37.90
CA ILE A 345 4.73 -22.11 38.25
C ILE A 345 4.99 -21.74 39.73
N VAL A 346 4.55 -20.56 40.17
CA VAL A 346 4.70 -20.14 41.58
C VAL A 346 3.96 -21.07 42.51
N LEU A 347 2.72 -21.44 42.20
CA LEU A 347 1.94 -22.40 43.00
C LEU A 347 2.62 -23.76 43.06
N PHE A 348 3.15 -24.25 41.95
CA PHE A 348 3.90 -25.52 41.90
C PHE A 348 5.14 -25.46 42.77
N VAL A 349 5.89 -24.34 42.75
CA VAL A 349 7.06 -24.15 43.61
C VAL A 349 6.68 -24.17 45.09
N ILE A 350 5.62 -23.48 45.48
CA ILE A 350 5.11 -23.47 46.84
C ILE A 350 4.71 -24.90 47.27
N LEU A 351 3.95 -25.61 46.43
CA LEU A 351 3.53 -26.98 46.70
C LEU A 351 4.73 -27.95 46.85
N PHE A 352 5.71 -27.79 45.96
CA PHE A 352 6.98 -28.57 46.03
C PHE A 352 7.73 -28.32 47.34
N LEU A 353 7.84 -27.07 47.77
CA LEU A 353 8.50 -26.70 49.04
C LEU A 353 7.74 -27.24 50.25
N LEU A 354 6.41 -27.20 50.26
CA LEU A 354 5.55 -27.74 51.31
C LEU A 354 5.68 -29.27 51.40
N LEU A 355 5.61 -29.97 50.24
CA LEU A 355 5.79 -31.44 50.20
C LEU A 355 7.21 -31.86 50.66
N SER A 356 8.22 -31.12 50.24
CA SER A 356 9.61 -31.38 50.65
C SER A 356 9.84 -31.13 52.15
N HIS A 357 8.97 -30.34 52.79
CA HIS A 357 9.03 -30.07 54.24
C HIS A 357 8.26 -31.11 55.06
N SER A 358 7.19 -31.68 54.55
CA SER A 358 6.19 -32.49 55.29
C SER A 358 6.46 -34.00 55.24
N ILE A 359 7.15 -34.53 54.22
CA ILE A 359 7.28 -35.95 53.98
C ILE A 359 8.78 -36.31 53.96
N ALA A 360 9.17 -37.45 54.58
CA ALA A 360 10.44 -38.09 54.35
C ALA A 360 10.48 -38.64 52.91
N ALA A 361 10.58 -37.73 51.93
CA ALA A 361 10.50 -38.03 50.51
C ALA A 361 11.75 -38.84 50.10
N ASN A 362 11.50 -39.85 49.27
CA ASN A 362 12.57 -40.65 48.68
C ASN A 362 13.44 -39.75 47.78
N GLU A 363 14.77 -39.88 47.85
CA GLU A 363 15.74 -39.08 47.08
C GLU A 363 15.42 -39.10 45.58
N GLY A 364 14.93 -40.23 45.04
CA GLY A 364 14.51 -40.38 43.65
C GLY A 364 13.31 -39.49 43.26
N LEU A 365 12.33 -39.34 44.17
CA LEU A 365 11.15 -38.51 43.94
C LEU A 365 11.53 -37.02 43.90
N ILE A 366 12.44 -36.58 44.77
CA ILE A 366 12.93 -35.19 44.81
C ILE A 366 13.68 -34.84 43.51
N LYS A 367 14.52 -35.75 43.01
CA LYS A 367 15.22 -35.56 41.72
C LYS A 367 14.26 -35.52 40.55
N PHE A 368 13.27 -36.39 40.51
CA PHE A 368 12.26 -36.44 39.46
C PHE A 368 11.41 -35.15 39.41
N LEU A 369 10.92 -34.68 40.57
CA LEU A 369 10.16 -33.43 40.66
C LEU A 369 11.01 -32.21 40.30
N GLY A 370 12.29 -32.20 40.67
CA GLY A 370 13.23 -31.14 40.26
C GLY A 370 13.45 -31.07 38.75
N MET A 371 13.53 -32.24 38.09
CA MET A 371 13.66 -32.31 36.63
C MET A 371 12.40 -31.79 35.93
N ILE A 372 11.21 -32.16 36.38
CA ILE A 372 9.93 -31.64 35.86
C ILE A 372 9.86 -30.12 36.04
N TRP A 373 10.23 -29.61 37.21
CA TRP A 373 10.23 -28.17 37.47
C TRP A 373 11.14 -27.40 36.50
N LEU A 374 12.32 -27.91 36.24
CA LEU A 374 13.23 -27.31 35.29
C LEU A 374 12.61 -27.25 33.87
N LEU A 375 12.04 -28.36 33.43
CA LEU A 375 11.41 -28.43 32.10
C LEU A 375 10.31 -27.37 31.94
N ILE A 376 9.48 -27.22 33.00
CA ILE A 376 8.40 -26.22 33.01
C ILE A 376 8.95 -24.79 32.96
N VAL A 377 10.00 -24.50 33.76
CA VAL A 377 10.65 -23.19 33.80
C VAL A 377 11.35 -22.89 32.46
N PHE A 378 12.03 -23.88 31.89
CA PHE A 378 12.67 -23.71 30.58
C PHE A 378 11.64 -23.38 29.47
N GLU A 379 10.54 -24.13 29.46
CA GLU A 379 9.47 -23.92 28.46
C GLU A 379 8.77 -22.58 28.66
N PHE A 380 8.59 -22.13 29.91
CA PHE A 380 8.06 -20.80 30.19
C PHE A 380 9.00 -19.68 29.72
N ILE A 381 10.31 -19.82 29.97
CA ILE A 381 11.32 -18.86 29.49
C ILE A 381 11.33 -18.83 27.96
N ASN A 382 11.25 -19.98 27.32
CA ASN A 382 11.15 -20.10 25.87
C ASN A 382 9.93 -19.35 25.33
N LEU A 383 8.76 -19.60 25.92
CA LEU A 383 7.50 -18.98 25.52
C LEU A 383 7.53 -17.45 25.73
N LEU A 384 8.15 -16.98 26.80
CA LEU A 384 8.29 -15.53 27.11
C LEU A 384 9.26 -14.83 26.16
N LEU A 385 10.36 -15.48 25.79
CA LEU A 385 11.38 -14.91 24.92
C LEU A 385 11.05 -15.02 23.44
N HIS A 386 10.19 -15.96 23.06
CA HIS A 386 9.85 -16.22 21.65
C HIS A 386 9.42 -14.99 20.86
N PRO A 387 8.48 -14.11 21.32
CA PRO A 387 8.08 -12.92 20.58
C PRO A 387 9.24 -11.91 20.46
N PHE A 388 10.07 -11.78 21.49
CA PHE A 388 11.24 -10.90 21.47
C PHE A 388 12.33 -11.43 20.52
N LEU A 389 12.60 -12.73 20.56
CA LEU A 389 13.56 -13.37 19.65
C LEU A 389 13.09 -13.32 18.19
N GLY A 390 11.79 -13.48 17.94
CA GLY A 390 11.21 -13.36 16.61
C GLY A 390 11.46 -11.99 16.01
N SER A 391 11.25 -10.90 16.78
CA SER A 391 11.52 -9.54 16.32
C SER A 391 13.02 -9.27 16.11
N LEU A 392 13.88 -9.78 16.97
CA LEU A 392 15.33 -9.60 16.87
C LEU A 392 15.98 -10.38 15.71
N THR A 393 15.44 -11.55 15.40
CA THR A 393 15.95 -12.44 14.33
C THR A 393 15.25 -12.27 12.99
N HIS A 394 14.35 -11.28 12.87
CA HIS A 394 13.47 -11.12 11.70
C HIS A 394 12.76 -12.44 11.31
N HIS A 395 12.36 -13.23 12.31
CA HIS A 395 11.73 -14.55 12.15
C HIS A 395 12.59 -15.57 11.38
N ALA A 396 13.93 -15.42 11.34
CA ALA A 396 14.83 -16.38 10.72
C ALA A 396 14.97 -17.63 11.63
N PRO A 397 14.47 -18.82 11.21
CA PRO A 397 14.43 -20.01 12.10
C PRO A 397 15.82 -20.47 12.56
N PHE A 398 16.82 -20.33 11.72
CA PHE A 398 18.20 -20.73 12.02
C PHE A 398 18.83 -19.86 13.13
N LEU A 399 18.68 -18.53 13.07
CA LEU A 399 19.16 -17.62 14.11
C LEU A 399 18.43 -17.84 15.43
N MET A 400 17.14 -18.11 15.37
CA MET A 400 16.31 -18.41 16.52
C MET A 400 16.77 -19.69 17.23
N LEU A 401 17.10 -20.74 16.46
CA LEU A 401 17.65 -21.98 16.97
C LEU A 401 18.98 -21.76 17.70
N ILE A 402 19.90 -20.99 17.11
CA ILE A 402 21.22 -20.70 17.74
C ILE A 402 21.03 -20.00 19.08
N ILE A 403 20.19 -18.96 19.16
CA ILE A 403 19.97 -18.23 20.41
C ILE A 403 19.34 -19.14 21.45
N MET A 404 18.39 -20.00 21.09
CA MET A 404 17.77 -20.99 21.99
C MET A 404 18.78 -21.99 22.53
N VAL A 405 19.70 -22.46 21.70
CA VAL A 405 20.80 -23.36 22.14
C VAL A 405 21.72 -22.63 23.11
N CYS A 406 22.04 -21.36 22.88
CA CYS A 406 22.84 -20.55 23.81
C CYS A 406 22.14 -20.38 25.19
N ILE A 407 20.83 -20.11 25.18
CA ILE A 407 20.03 -20.00 26.41
C ILE A 407 20.01 -21.33 27.15
N ALA A 408 19.81 -22.45 26.47
CA ALA A 408 19.86 -23.78 27.05
C ALA A 408 21.25 -24.10 27.67
N ALA A 409 22.33 -23.75 26.98
CA ALA A 409 23.69 -23.93 27.42
C ALA A 409 24.01 -23.19 28.74
N VAL A 410 23.38 -22.03 28.97
CA VAL A 410 23.50 -21.26 30.23
C VAL A 410 22.59 -21.84 31.33
N LEU A 411 21.38 -22.26 30.98
CA LEU A 411 20.40 -22.78 31.95
C LEU A 411 20.77 -24.15 32.51
N ILE A 412 21.37 -25.04 31.71
CA ILE A 412 21.77 -26.37 32.14
C ILE A 412 22.77 -26.36 33.34
N PRO A 413 23.88 -25.60 33.31
CA PRO A 413 24.79 -25.51 34.48
C PRO A 413 24.16 -24.87 35.72
N VAL A 414 23.32 -23.87 35.54
CA VAL A 414 22.57 -23.20 36.62
C VAL A 414 21.64 -24.22 37.30
N HIS A 415 20.90 -24.98 36.49
CA HIS A 415 20.05 -26.05 36.99
C HIS A 415 20.83 -27.09 37.79
N HIS A 416 21.93 -27.59 37.25
CA HIS A 416 22.70 -28.64 37.92
C HIS A 416 23.28 -28.16 39.29
N ARG A 417 23.66 -26.88 39.39
CA ARG A 417 24.07 -26.26 40.66
C ARG A 417 22.91 -26.14 41.65
N LEU A 418 21.72 -25.69 41.15
CA LEU A 418 20.52 -25.58 41.99
C LEU A 418 20.03 -26.96 42.47
N GLU A 419 19.98 -27.94 41.59
CA GLU A 419 19.61 -29.32 41.92
C GLU A 419 20.54 -29.89 43.00
N LYS A 420 21.85 -29.76 42.83
CA LYS A 420 22.85 -30.25 43.79
C LYS A 420 22.76 -29.54 45.13
N TRP A 421 22.54 -28.22 45.13
CA TRP A 421 22.36 -27.44 46.36
C TRP A 421 21.07 -27.81 47.09
N MET A 422 19.95 -27.95 46.40
CA MET A 422 18.66 -28.36 46.96
C MET A 422 18.69 -29.78 47.47
N THR A 423 19.23 -30.73 46.71
CA THR A 423 19.33 -32.14 47.10
C THR A 423 20.20 -32.29 48.36
N ASN A 424 21.36 -31.62 48.41
CA ASN A 424 22.24 -31.66 49.59
C ASN A 424 21.54 -31.09 50.83
N LYS A 425 20.86 -29.94 50.70
CA LYS A 425 20.16 -29.27 51.78
C LYS A 425 18.98 -30.09 52.34
N LEU A 426 18.24 -30.74 51.46
CA LEU A 426 17.10 -31.61 51.78
C LEU A 426 17.55 -32.94 52.40
N VAL A 427 18.63 -33.55 51.89
CA VAL A 427 19.20 -34.78 52.42
C VAL A 427 19.80 -34.57 53.84
N GLU A 428 20.50 -33.44 54.02
CA GLU A 428 21.00 -33.07 55.36
C GLU A 428 19.88 -32.87 56.38
N LYS A 429 18.82 -32.18 55.98
CA LYS A 429 17.64 -31.95 56.80
C LYS A 429 16.90 -33.24 57.12
N ASN A 430 16.72 -34.13 56.17
CA ASN A 430 16.12 -35.44 56.38
C ASN A 430 17.01 -36.38 57.32
N LYS A 431 18.31 -36.29 57.16
CA LYS A 431 19.23 -36.95 58.10
C LYS A 431 19.04 -36.45 59.53
N LYS A 432 18.96 -35.14 59.74
CA LYS A 432 18.73 -34.55 61.09
C LYS A 432 17.39 -34.99 61.69
N ILE A 433 16.29 -34.97 60.85
CA ILE A 433 14.96 -35.39 61.29
C ILE A 433 14.96 -36.91 61.68
N ARG A 434 15.57 -37.77 60.85
CA ARG A 434 15.71 -39.23 61.18
C ARG A 434 16.56 -39.52 62.43
N LEU A 435 17.63 -38.76 62.64
CA LEU A 435 18.44 -38.87 63.86
C LEU A 435 17.66 -38.36 65.06
N ALA A 436 16.90 -37.32 65.00
CA ALA A 436 16.03 -36.82 66.07
C ALA A 436 14.91 -37.81 66.41
N ALA A 437 14.27 -38.39 65.36
CA ALA A 437 13.26 -39.46 65.58
C ALA A 437 13.84 -40.73 66.20
N LYS A 438 15.02 -41.16 65.75
CA LYS A 438 15.75 -42.30 66.39
C LYS A 438 16.10 -42.03 67.82
N LYS A 439 16.55 -40.78 68.17
CA LYS A 439 16.82 -40.40 69.57
C LYS A 439 15.57 -40.40 70.44
N LYS A 440 14.43 -39.94 69.94
CA LYS A 440 13.13 -39.97 70.64
C LYS A 440 12.65 -41.39 70.88
N ILE A 441 12.80 -42.32 69.95
CA ILE A 441 12.40 -43.71 70.06
C ILE A 441 13.34 -44.45 71.11
N LYS A 442 14.65 -44.15 71.10
CA LYS A 442 15.59 -44.70 72.02
C LYS A 442 15.36 -44.20 73.47
N GLY A 443 15.04 -42.91 73.64
CA GLY A 443 14.69 -42.36 74.95
C GLY A 443 13.39 -42.93 75.53
N ALA A 444 12.36 -43.13 74.65
CA ALA A 444 11.11 -43.75 75.08
C ALA A 444 11.22 -45.25 75.41
N SER A 445 12.20 -46.00 74.86
CA SER A 445 12.45 -47.37 75.18
C SER A 445 13.31 -47.53 76.43
N GLU A 446 14.07 -46.53 76.84
CA GLU A 446 14.82 -46.51 78.11
C GLU A 446 13.96 -46.09 79.29
N GLU A 447 12.87 -45.29 79.09
CA GLU A 447 11.87 -44.96 80.12
C GLU A 447 10.84 -46.08 80.39
N GLN A 448 10.70 -47.08 79.51
CA GLN A 448 9.83 -48.25 79.74
C GLN A 448 10.51 -49.43 80.37
N ASN A 449 11.84 -49.45 80.54
CA ASN A 449 12.62 -50.52 81.12
C ASN A 449 13.36 -50.16 82.45
N GLY A 450 13.03 -49.02 83.05
CA GLY A 450 13.42 -48.60 84.39
C GLY A 450 12.18 -48.48 85.27
#